data_c15c455bf8a37bccadce41f928e4fb0f
#
_entry.id   c15c455bf8a37bccadce41f928e4fb0f
#
_cell.length_a   1.000
_cell.length_b   1.000
_cell.length_c   1.000
_cell.angle_alpha   90.00
_cell.angle_beta   90.00
_cell.angle_gamma   90.00
#
_symmetry.space_group_name_H-M   'P 1'
#
loop_
_entity.id
_entity.type
_entity.pdbx_description
1 polymer ?
#
loop_
_entity_poly.entity_id
_entity_poly.type
_entity_poly.pdbx_seq_one_letter_code
_entity_poly.pdbx_strand_id
1 'polypeptide(L)'
;TYTLTRWFDDIQDDFAARADWCISSDYSKSNHRPTVKVREGIDLTAKPGERIKLHADATDPDGDGLDYNWWQYYEADTYNGSEDGEISMVGKESDTMSFVVPEDAQDGDTIHMVITVKDDGAHNMTHYQRVIVKVQGRQEIDTLSLELPEGKDANAIETGSYSGWSNPYAFTITAKASNKDGQAIANKTMTWESSDEAVGTISSKGVFTPKKAGKTTITATANDGSGKTA
;
A
#
# COMPACT_ATOMS: atom_id res chain seq x y z
N THR A 1 -16.41 15.96 9.24
CA THR A 1 -16.88 17.05 8.33
C THR A 1 -16.30 16.84 6.93
N TYR A 2 -15.01 16.53 6.81
CA TYR A 2 -14.35 16.29 5.51
C TYR A 2 -14.96 15.12 4.71
N THR A 3 -15.38 14.06 5.36
CA THR A 3 -15.99 12.89 4.71
C THR A 3 -17.29 13.17 3.97
N LEU A 4 -18.02 14.22 4.34
CA LEU A 4 -19.22 14.65 3.62
C LEU A 4 -18.91 15.73 2.57
N THR A 5 -17.96 16.62 2.86
CA THR A 5 -17.67 17.76 1.96
C THR A 5 -17.00 17.32 0.66
N ARG A 6 -16.29 16.20 0.62
CA ARG A 6 -15.68 15.68 -0.63
C ARG A 6 -16.68 15.34 -1.73
N TRP A 7 -17.93 15.04 -1.36
CA TRP A 7 -19.00 14.68 -2.30
C TRP A 7 -19.93 15.86 -2.64
N PHE A 8 -19.72 17.00 -1.99
CA PHE A 8 -20.70 18.09 -2.02
C PHE A 8 -20.86 18.68 -3.42
N ASP A 9 -19.76 18.92 -4.13
CA ASP A 9 -19.80 19.50 -5.47
C ASP A 9 -20.52 18.55 -6.46
N ASP A 10 -20.20 17.26 -6.44
CA ASP A 10 -20.83 16.26 -7.30
C ASP A 10 -22.33 16.08 -6.98
N ILE A 11 -22.71 16.24 -5.70
CA ILE A 11 -24.15 16.26 -5.30
C ILE A 11 -24.86 17.48 -5.87
N GLN A 12 -24.21 18.65 -5.89
CA GLN A 12 -24.79 19.86 -6.46
C GLN A 12 -24.90 19.75 -7.99
N ASP A 13 -23.90 19.18 -8.65
CA ASP A 13 -23.89 18.93 -10.09
C ASP A 13 -25.02 17.97 -10.49
N ASP A 14 -25.19 16.85 -9.76
CA ASP A 14 -26.30 15.90 -9.98
C ASP A 14 -27.67 16.58 -9.75
N PHE A 15 -27.78 17.42 -8.73
CA PHE A 15 -29.01 18.15 -8.47
C PHE A 15 -29.33 19.15 -9.60
N ALA A 16 -28.33 19.89 -10.09
CA ALA A 16 -28.51 20.83 -11.19
C ALA A 16 -28.94 20.12 -12.48
N ALA A 17 -28.29 19.02 -12.85
CA ALA A 17 -28.67 18.20 -14.00
C ALA A 17 -30.13 17.71 -13.90
N ARG A 18 -30.55 17.24 -12.72
CA ARG A 18 -31.94 16.80 -12.49
C ARG A 18 -32.93 17.94 -12.60
N ALA A 19 -32.56 19.18 -12.23
CA ALA A 19 -33.40 20.34 -12.44
C ALA A 19 -33.63 20.64 -13.94
N ASP A 20 -32.59 20.48 -14.78
CA ASP A 20 -32.68 20.59 -16.23
C ASP A 20 -33.58 19.50 -16.83
N TRP A 21 -33.54 18.27 -16.31
CA TRP A 21 -34.45 17.18 -16.74
C TRP A 21 -35.92 17.52 -16.48
N CYS A 22 -36.22 18.31 -15.43
CA CYS A 22 -37.60 18.74 -15.11
C CYS A 22 -38.18 19.74 -16.10
N ILE A 23 -37.33 20.51 -16.78
CA ILE A 23 -37.77 21.56 -17.73
C ILE A 23 -37.65 21.14 -19.19
N SER A 24 -36.95 20.07 -19.52
CA SER A 24 -36.81 19.50 -20.86
C SER A 24 -37.53 18.17 -20.95
N SER A 25 -38.38 18.01 -21.98
CA SER A 25 -38.99 16.72 -22.33
C SER A 25 -38.17 15.92 -23.34
N ASP A 26 -37.09 16.51 -23.81
CA ASP A 26 -36.20 15.92 -24.80
C ASP A 26 -34.94 15.38 -24.13
N TYR A 27 -34.78 14.06 -24.10
CA TYR A 27 -33.65 13.37 -23.47
C TYR A 27 -32.30 13.89 -24.00
N SER A 28 -32.20 14.11 -25.31
CA SER A 28 -30.94 14.52 -25.95
C SER A 28 -30.48 15.94 -25.64
N LYS A 29 -31.28 16.70 -24.87
CA LYS A 29 -30.93 18.08 -24.44
C LYS A 29 -30.48 18.19 -23.00
N SER A 30 -30.38 17.08 -22.32
CA SER A 30 -29.99 17.02 -20.93
C SER A 30 -28.80 16.07 -20.77
N ASN A 31 -27.84 16.43 -19.93
CA ASN A 31 -26.72 15.55 -19.62
C ASN A 31 -27.15 14.41 -18.68
N HIS A 32 -26.58 13.23 -18.87
CA HIS A 32 -26.83 12.03 -18.09
C HIS A 32 -25.53 11.43 -17.59
N ARG A 33 -25.57 11.00 -16.35
CA ARG A 33 -24.42 10.42 -15.66
C ARG A 33 -23.78 9.25 -16.41
N PRO A 34 -22.45 9.20 -16.50
CA PRO A 34 -21.75 8.04 -17.04
C PRO A 34 -22.04 6.78 -16.21
N THR A 35 -21.81 5.63 -16.81
CA THR A 35 -21.83 4.34 -16.12
C THR A 35 -20.42 3.80 -16.00
N VAL A 36 -20.10 3.15 -14.88
CA VAL A 36 -18.83 2.47 -14.70
C VAL A 36 -19.03 1.12 -14.03
N LYS A 37 -18.23 0.15 -14.46
CA LYS A 37 -18.15 -1.17 -13.84
C LYS A 37 -16.70 -1.61 -13.79
N VAL A 38 -16.24 -2.04 -12.62
CA VAL A 38 -14.92 -2.66 -12.50
C VAL A 38 -15.00 -4.10 -12.96
N ARG A 39 -14.18 -4.46 -13.95
CA ARG A 39 -14.20 -5.75 -14.64
C ARG A 39 -13.91 -6.93 -13.72
N GLU A 40 -12.98 -6.76 -12.80
CA GLU A 40 -12.53 -7.76 -11.84
C GLU A 40 -13.55 -8.01 -10.71
N GLY A 41 -14.56 -7.16 -10.61
CA GLY A 41 -15.56 -7.19 -9.52
C GLY A 41 -15.29 -6.15 -8.44
N ILE A 42 -16.12 -6.13 -7.43
CA ILE A 42 -16.09 -5.11 -6.36
C ILE A 42 -15.65 -5.67 -5.01
N ASP A 43 -15.65 -6.99 -4.87
CA ASP A 43 -15.18 -7.70 -3.67
C ASP A 43 -14.08 -8.69 -4.12
N LEU A 44 -12.85 -8.36 -3.79
CA LEU A 44 -11.67 -9.11 -4.17
C LEU A 44 -10.96 -9.66 -2.95
N THR A 45 -10.15 -10.68 -3.16
CA THR A 45 -9.22 -11.20 -2.14
C THR A 45 -7.82 -11.19 -2.73
N ALA A 46 -6.84 -10.83 -1.90
CA ALA A 46 -5.44 -10.80 -2.32
C ALA A 46 -4.50 -11.12 -1.16
N LYS A 47 -3.30 -11.54 -1.47
CA LYS A 47 -2.24 -11.77 -0.48
C LYS A 47 -1.39 -10.51 -0.31
N PRO A 48 -0.73 -10.33 0.86
CA PRO A 48 0.34 -9.34 1.00
C PRO A 48 1.37 -9.51 -0.11
N GLY A 49 1.82 -8.39 -0.70
CA GLY A 49 2.74 -8.36 -1.83
C GLY A 49 2.12 -8.66 -3.20
N GLU A 50 0.88 -9.06 -3.26
CA GLU A 50 0.20 -9.33 -4.52
C GLU A 50 -0.10 -8.04 -5.28
N ARG A 51 0.15 -8.05 -6.59
CA ARG A 51 -0.21 -6.93 -7.46
C ARG A 51 -1.65 -7.10 -7.95
N ILE A 52 -2.47 -6.13 -7.61
CA ILE A 52 -3.85 -6.01 -8.09
C ILE A 52 -3.86 -5.07 -9.30
N LYS A 53 -4.58 -5.46 -10.34
CA LYS A 53 -4.86 -4.63 -11.51
C LYS A 53 -6.37 -4.54 -11.68
N LEU A 54 -6.89 -3.32 -11.81
CA LEU A 54 -8.31 -3.02 -11.96
C LEU A 54 -8.56 -2.32 -13.28
N HIS A 55 -9.67 -2.67 -13.95
CA HIS A 55 -10.12 -2.04 -15.18
C HIS A 55 -11.52 -1.48 -14.98
N ALA A 56 -11.68 -0.19 -15.25
CA ALA A 56 -12.96 0.50 -15.25
C ALA A 56 -13.55 0.50 -16.67
N ASP A 57 -14.53 -0.35 -16.91
CA ASP A 57 -15.34 -0.31 -18.12
C ASP A 57 -16.41 0.77 -17.94
N ALA A 58 -16.22 1.92 -18.58
CA ALA A 58 -17.14 3.06 -18.48
C ALA A 58 -17.71 3.45 -19.84
N THR A 59 -18.95 3.95 -19.83
CA THR A 59 -19.63 4.48 -21.00
C THR A 59 -20.49 5.67 -20.60
N ASP A 60 -20.60 6.63 -21.50
CA ASP A 60 -21.50 7.76 -21.33
C ASP A 60 -22.70 7.63 -22.24
N PRO A 61 -23.96 7.89 -21.74
CA PRO A 61 -25.18 7.79 -22.55
C PRO A 61 -25.28 8.87 -23.63
N ASP A 62 -24.67 10.03 -23.42
CA ASP A 62 -24.74 11.19 -24.32
C ASP A 62 -23.54 11.22 -25.27
N GLY A 63 -22.52 10.37 -25.01
CA GLY A 63 -21.30 10.26 -25.79
C GLY A 63 -20.23 11.27 -25.39
N ASP A 64 -20.34 11.83 -24.18
CA ASP A 64 -19.39 12.78 -23.64
C ASP A 64 -18.03 12.13 -23.33
N GLY A 65 -16.98 12.93 -23.26
CA GLY A 65 -15.65 12.51 -22.86
C GLY A 65 -15.61 12.12 -21.38
N LEU A 66 -14.79 11.12 -21.04
CA LEU A 66 -14.73 10.59 -19.68
C LEU A 66 -13.35 10.79 -19.06
N ASP A 67 -13.31 11.39 -17.86
CA ASP A 67 -12.16 11.49 -16.98
C ASP A 67 -12.21 10.42 -15.91
N TYR A 68 -11.06 9.79 -15.64
CA TYR A 68 -10.91 8.72 -14.68
C TYR A 68 -10.02 9.18 -13.52
N ASN A 69 -10.41 8.85 -12.27
CA ASN A 69 -9.57 9.06 -11.11
C ASN A 69 -9.74 7.94 -10.08
N TRP A 70 -8.68 7.14 -9.88
CA TRP A 70 -8.61 6.13 -8.83
C TRP A 70 -8.00 6.72 -7.58
N TRP A 71 -8.59 6.42 -6.43
CA TRP A 71 -8.10 6.86 -5.13
C TRP A 71 -8.44 5.83 -4.05
N GLN A 72 -7.65 5.86 -2.99
CA GLN A 72 -7.87 5.01 -1.81
C GLN A 72 -8.82 5.71 -0.85
N TYR A 73 -9.85 5.00 -0.42
CA TYR A 73 -10.76 5.46 0.62
C TYR A 73 -10.26 4.97 1.99
N TYR A 74 -9.10 5.47 2.41
CA TYR A 74 -8.37 5.01 3.58
C TYR A 74 -9.16 5.16 4.89
N GLU A 75 -10.13 6.09 4.98
CA GLU A 75 -11.00 6.21 6.16
C GLU A 75 -11.94 5.01 6.35
N ALA A 76 -12.15 4.21 5.31
CA ALA A 76 -12.93 2.98 5.36
C ALA A 76 -12.05 1.73 5.45
N ASP A 77 -10.74 1.86 5.26
CA ASP A 77 -9.79 0.75 5.37
C ASP A 77 -9.70 0.25 6.82
N THR A 78 -9.44 -1.04 6.97
CA THR A 78 -8.96 -1.58 8.25
C THR A 78 -7.44 -1.75 8.25
N TYR A 79 -6.82 -1.71 7.09
CA TYR A 79 -5.37 -1.64 6.96
C TYR A 79 -4.87 -0.27 7.45
N ASN A 80 -4.05 -0.29 8.50
CA ASN A 80 -3.47 0.91 9.14
C ASN A 80 -1.93 0.94 9.03
N GLY A 81 -1.34 0.14 8.16
CA GLY A 81 0.10 0.06 7.99
C GLY A 81 0.65 1.23 7.18
N SER A 82 1.92 1.58 7.43
CA SER A 82 2.70 2.72 6.98
C SER A 82 2.30 4.08 7.57
N GLU A 83 3.29 4.94 7.80
CA GLU A 83 3.16 6.25 8.47
C GLU A 83 2.13 7.19 7.81
N ASP A 84 1.76 6.95 6.57
CA ASP A 84 0.82 7.78 5.81
C ASP A 84 -0.44 7.02 5.34
N GLY A 85 -0.52 5.69 5.53
CA GLY A 85 -1.66 4.85 5.11
C GLY A 85 -1.93 4.83 3.60
N GLU A 86 -1.20 5.63 2.82
CA GLU A 86 -1.43 5.78 1.39
C GLU A 86 -0.72 4.70 0.58
N ILE A 87 -1.50 3.97 -0.21
CA ILE A 87 -1.00 2.94 -1.11
C ILE A 87 -0.66 3.56 -2.47
N SER A 88 0.59 3.37 -2.90
CA SER A 88 1.03 3.85 -4.21
C SER A 88 0.30 3.17 -5.35
N MET A 89 -0.28 3.95 -6.25
CA MET A 89 -1.03 3.50 -7.41
C MET A 89 -0.35 3.92 -8.71
N VAL A 90 -0.38 3.03 -9.71
CA VAL A 90 0.08 3.31 -11.08
C VAL A 90 -1.14 3.37 -12.00
N GLY A 91 -1.24 4.42 -12.82
CA GLY A 91 -2.36 4.63 -13.74
C GLY A 91 -3.63 5.16 -13.07
N LYS A 92 -3.51 5.93 -11.99
CA LYS A 92 -4.66 6.44 -11.24
C LYS A 92 -5.60 7.36 -12.04
N GLU A 93 -5.10 8.00 -13.11
CA GLU A 93 -5.88 8.86 -14.01
C GLU A 93 -6.22 8.17 -15.33
N SER A 94 -6.45 6.87 -15.30
CA SER A 94 -6.75 6.07 -16.50
C SER A 94 -7.83 5.03 -16.20
N ASP A 95 -8.39 4.44 -17.24
CA ASP A 95 -9.33 3.32 -17.13
C ASP A 95 -8.72 2.08 -16.47
N THR A 96 -7.39 2.04 -16.38
CA THR A 96 -6.65 0.91 -15.80
C THR A 96 -5.71 1.38 -14.72
N MET A 97 -5.86 0.84 -13.52
CA MET A 97 -5.02 1.12 -12.36
C MET A 97 -4.41 -0.16 -11.81
N SER A 98 -3.24 -0.07 -11.21
CA SER A 98 -2.67 -1.16 -10.42
C SER A 98 -1.97 -0.65 -9.16
N PHE A 99 -2.01 -1.49 -8.12
CA PHE A 99 -1.28 -1.30 -6.88
C PHE A 99 -0.76 -2.63 -6.35
N VAL A 100 0.13 -2.57 -5.36
CA VAL A 100 0.60 -3.76 -4.65
C VAL A 100 0.00 -3.75 -3.26
N VAL A 101 -0.62 -4.86 -2.85
CA VAL A 101 -1.09 -5.03 -1.47
C VAL A 101 0.12 -4.93 -0.54
N PRO A 102 0.08 -4.07 0.50
CA PRO A 102 1.20 -3.92 1.40
C PRO A 102 1.65 -5.23 2.04
N GLU A 103 2.96 -5.41 2.16
CA GLU A 103 3.55 -6.64 2.70
C GLU A 103 3.25 -6.85 4.20
N ASP A 104 3.00 -5.77 4.92
CA ASP A 104 2.66 -5.76 6.33
C ASP A 104 1.16 -5.88 6.61
N ALA A 105 0.32 -5.90 5.56
CA ALA A 105 -1.11 -6.09 5.70
C ALA A 105 -1.43 -7.45 6.36
N GLN A 106 -2.40 -7.44 7.28
CA GLN A 106 -2.78 -8.59 8.06
C GLN A 106 -3.92 -9.38 7.41
N ASP A 107 -4.04 -10.65 7.76
CA ASP A 107 -5.20 -11.46 7.36
C ASP A 107 -6.50 -10.82 7.91
N GLY A 108 -7.43 -10.57 7.00
CA GLY A 108 -8.69 -9.92 7.33
C GLY A 108 -8.71 -8.40 7.13
N ASP A 109 -7.56 -7.75 6.91
CA ASP A 109 -7.53 -6.33 6.55
C ASP A 109 -8.32 -6.07 5.27
N THR A 110 -8.89 -4.88 5.18
CA THR A 110 -9.58 -4.41 3.97
C THR A 110 -8.93 -3.14 3.45
N ILE A 111 -8.80 -3.08 2.12
CA ILE A 111 -8.31 -1.93 1.38
C ILE A 111 -9.41 -1.50 0.42
N HIS A 112 -9.83 -0.24 0.51
CA HIS A 112 -10.93 0.28 -0.29
C HIS A 112 -10.41 1.21 -1.38
N MET A 113 -10.53 0.78 -2.64
CA MET A 113 -10.23 1.59 -3.81
C MET A 113 -11.51 2.11 -4.43
N VAL A 114 -11.51 3.36 -4.87
CA VAL A 114 -12.66 3.98 -5.54
C VAL A 114 -12.20 4.49 -6.90
N ILE A 115 -12.97 4.15 -7.92
CA ILE A 115 -12.90 4.84 -9.21
C ILE A 115 -13.98 5.91 -9.26
N THR A 116 -13.58 7.10 -9.64
CA THR A 116 -14.43 8.21 -10.02
C THR A 116 -14.38 8.35 -11.53
N VAL A 117 -15.52 8.30 -12.19
CA VAL A 117 -15.64 8.60 -13.62
C VAL A 117 -16.51 9.84 -13.76
N LYS A 118 -15.98 10.85 -14.41
CA LYS A 118 -16.64 12.14 -14.60
C LYS A 118 -16.77 12.44 -16.09
N ASP A 119 -17.94 12.87 -16.54
CA ASP A 119 -18.13 13.32 -17.92
C ASP A 119 -17.69 14.79 -18.12
N ASP A 120 -17.52 15.21 -19.35
CA ASP A 120 -17.27 16.60 -19.75
C ASP A 120 -18.52 17.31 -20.28
N GLY A 121 -19.70 16.72 -20.07
CA GLY A 121 -21.00 17.29 -20.40
C GLY A 121 -21.45 18.41 -19.46
N ALA A 122 -22.68 18.88 -19.65
CA ALA A 122 -23.24 19.91 -18.76
C ALA A 122 -23.32 19.39 -17.32
N HIS A 123 -22.88 20.19 -16.35
CA HIS A 123 -22.77 19.85 -14.92
C HIS A 123 -21.74 18.79 -14.57
N ASN A 124 -20.95 18.30 -15.53
CA ASN A 124 -19.86 17.33 -15.29
C ASN A 124 -20.27 16.19 -14.34
N MET A 125 -21.24 15.41 -14.73
CA MET A 125 -21.84 14.39 -13.85
C MET A 125 -20.85 13.26 -13.50
N THR A 126 -20.92 12.79 -12.29
CA THR A 126 -19.95 11.84 -11.73
C THR A 126 -20.58 10.50 -11.35
N HIS A 127 -19.86 9.40 -11.62
CA HIS A 127 -20.19 8.07 -11.13
C HIS A 127 -19.02 7.49 -10.34
N TYR A 128 -19.32 6.88 -9.21
CA TYR A 128 -18.35 6.22 -8.32
C TYR A 128 -18.58 4.72 -8.28
N GLN A 129 -17.50 3.96 -8.32
CA GLN A 129 -17.54 2.53 -8.02
C GLN A 129 -16.46 2.21 -7.00
N ARG A 130 -16.86 1.63 -5.86
CA ARG A 130 -15.93 1.15 -4.85
C ARG A 130 -15.57 -0.32 -5.09
N VAL A 131 -14.30 -0.64 -4.89
CA VAL A 131 -13.76 -2.00 -4.83
C VAL A 131 -13.17 -2.22 -3.44
N ILE A 132 -13.49 -3.35 -2.83
CA ILE A 132 -12.94 -3.78 -1.55
C ILE A 132 -12.01 -4.95 -1.81
N VAL A 133 -10.76 -4.80 -1.41
CA VAL A 133 -9.77 -5.89 -1.44
C VAL A 133 -9.58 -6.38 -0.01
N LYS A 134 -10.01 -7.61 0.27
CA LYS A 134 -9.78 -8.28 1.53
C LYS A 134 -8.47 -9.03 1.50
N VAL A 135 -7.58 -8.72 2.44
CA VAL A 135 -6.30 -9.42 2.56
C VAL A 135 -6.51 -10.80 3.16
N GLN A 136 -5.94 -11.81 2.52
CA GLN A 136 -6.00 -13.21 2.97
C GLN A 136 -4.66 -13.91 2.76
N GLY A 137 -4.37 -14.86 3.66
CA GLY A 137 -3.26 -15.79 3.46
C GLY A 137 -1.90 -15.16 3.66
N ARG A 138 -1.72 -14.40 4.74
CA ARG A 138 -0.40 -14.00 5.17
C ARG A 138 0.51 -15.22 5.32
N GLN A 139 1.71 -15.13 4.78
CA GLN A 139 2.73 -16.15 5.02
C GLN A 139 3.35 -15.89 6.40
N GLU A 140 2.89 -16.62 7.41
CA GLU A 140 3.54 -16.60 8.72
C GLU A 140 4.97 -17.13 8.62
N ILE A 141 5.89 -16.41 9.25
CA ILE A 141 7.27 -16.85 9.36
C ILE A 141 7.33 -18.01 10.37
N ASP A 142 7.79 -19.17 9.91
CA ASP A 142 8.07 -20.32 10.77
C ASP A 142 9.52 -20.35 11.22
N THR A 143 10.45 -20.08 10.31
CA THR A 143 11.87 -19.98 10.64
C THR A 143 12.41 -18.59 10.28
N LEU A 144 13.25 -18.06 11.17
CA LEU A 144 13.96 -16.81 10.99
C LEU A 144 15.43 -17.02 11.32
N SER A 145 16.32 -16.51 10.48
CA SER A 145 17.77 -16.55 10.70
C SER A 145 18.43 -15.26 10.22
N LEU A 146 19.56 -14.92 10.82
CA LEU A 146 20.36 -13.77 10.42
C LEU A 146 21.63 -14.25 9.70
N GLU A 147 21.96 -13.58 8.61
CA GLU A 147 23.19 -13.82 7.86
C GLU A 147 24.05 -12.56 7.81
N LEU A 148 25.31 -12.73 8.07
CA LEU A 148 26.33 -11.71 7.86
C LEU A 148 26.79 -11.71 6.39
N PRO A 149 27.26 -10.57 5.86
CA PRO A 149 27.90 -10.53 4.57
C PRO A 149 29.12 -11.47 4.51
N GLU A 150 29.43 -11.93 3.32
CA GLU A 150 30.63 -12.78 3.09
C GLU A 150 31.89 -12.10 3.65
N GLY A 151 32.71 -12.88 4.35
CA GLY A 151 33.94 -12.39 4.99
C GLY A 151 33.78 -11.68 6.32
N LYS A 152 32.55 -11.55 6.86
CA LYS A 152 32.31 -11.04 8.21
C LYS A 152 32.13 -12.18 9.21
N ASP A 153 32.83 -12.07 10.35
CA ASP A 153 32.70 -12.99 11.50
C ASP A 153 32.02 -12.27 12.66
N ALA A 154 30.93 -12.83 13.17
CA ALA A 154 30.20 -12.28 14.32
C ALA A 154 31.07 -12.08 15.56
N ASN A 155 32.16 -12.86 15.70
CA ASN A 155 33.09 -12.78 16.82
C ASN A 155 34.26 -11.82 16.59
N ALA A 156 34.41 -11.27 15.38
CA ALA A 156 35.56 -10.46 14.96
C ALA A 156 35.15 -9.30 14.05
N ILE A 157 34.18 -8.49 14.50
CA ILE A 157 33.77 -7.28 13.77
C ILE A 157 34.78 -6.16 14.03
N GLU A 158 35.35 -5.65 12.94
CA GLU A 158 36.25 -4.49 13.00
C GLU A 158 35.50 -3.22 13.38
N THR A 159 36.12 -2.39 14.21
CA THR A 159 35.62 -1.07 14.59
C THR A 159 36.78 -0.08 14.62
N GLY A 160 36.52 1.19 14.34
CA GLY A 160 37.54 2.22 14.35
C GLY A 160 36.95 3.63 14.42
N SER A 161 37.81 4.60 14.73
CA SER A 161 37.43 6.01 14.70
C SER A 161 37.19 6.45 13.26
N TYR A 162 36.06 7.09 13.00
CA TYR A 162 35.66 7.55 11.68
C TYR A 162 35.13 8.99 11.75
N SER A 163 35.59 9.84 10.82
CA SER A 163 35.24 11.27 10.77
C SER A 163 34.57 11.69 9.45
N GLY A 164 34.03 10.74 8.67
CA GLY A 164 33.41 10.99 7.36
C GLY A 164 31.89 10.85 7.36
N TRP A 165 31.29 10.97 6.18
CA TRP A 165 29.82 10.91 5.96
C TRP A 165 29.23 9.50 6.01
N SER A 166 30.04 8.45 5.84
CA SER A 166 29.61 7.05 5.98
C SER A 166 30.65 6.26 6.77
N ASN A 167 30.21 5.41 7.71
CA ASN A 167 31.10 4.55 8.47
C ASN A 167 31.57 3.37 7.59
N PRO A 168 32.88 3.22 7.31
CA PRO A 168 33.38 2.16 6.44
C PRO A 168 33.27 0.75 7.06
N TYR A 169 33.02 0.68 8.37
CA TYR A 169 32.83 -0.59 9.08
C TYR A 169 31.37 -1.03 9.14
N ALA A 170 30.43 -0.18 8.70
CA ALA A 170 29.03 -0.54 8.66
C ALA A 170 28.74 -1.59 7.56
N PHE A 171 27.84 -2.52 7.85
CA PHE A 171 27.42 -3.56 6.91
C PHE A 171 25.96 -3.95 7.18
N THR A 172 25.33 -4.56 6.18
CA THR A 172 23.96 -5.03 6.30
C THR A 172 23.90 -6.46 6.81
N ILE A 173 23.14 -6.70 7.86
CA ILE A 173 22.75 -8.03 8.31
C ILE A 173 21.46 -8.39 7.57
N THR A 174 21.44 -9.55 6.94
CA THR A 174 20.29 -10.02 6.17
C THR A 174 19.46 -10.99 6.99
N ALA A 175 18.17 -10.68 7.18
CA ALA A 175 17.23 -11.63 7.77
C ALA A 175 16.70 -12.57 6.68
N LYS A 176 16.84 -13.88 6.86
CA LYS A 176 16.20 -14.92 6.04
C LYS A 176 15.05 -15.53 6.80
N ALA A 177 13.90 -15.65 6.12
CA ALA A 177 12.70 -16.23 6.69
C ALA A 177 12.10 -17.24 5.73
N SER A 178 11.51 -18.30 6.28
CA SER A 178 10.67 -19.23 5.54
C SER A 178 9.39 -19.58 6.28
N ASN A 179 8.37 -19.97 5.52
CA ASN A 179 7.13 -20.50 6.08
C ASN A 179 7.32 -21.97 6.51
N LYS A 180 6.25 -22.55 7.11
CA LYS A 180 6.24 -23.96 7.57
C LYS A 180 6.53 -24.99 6.47
N ASP A 181 6.33 -24.64 5.20
CA ASP A 181 6.58 -25.49 4.05
C ASP A 181 8.02 -25.32 3.51
N GLY A 182 8.86 -24.53 4.21
CA GLY A 182 10.25 -24.25 3.82
C GLY A 182 10.40 -23.26 2.67
N GLN A 183 9.30 -22.64 2.22
CA GLN A 183 9.36 -21.65 1.16
C GLN A 183 9.86 -20.31 1.70
N ALA A 184 10.81 -19.70 0.99
CA ALA A 184 11.40 -18.42 1.38
C ALA A 184 10.35 -17.28 1.30
N ILE A 185 10.30 -16.47 2.35
CA ILE A 185 9.50 -15.25 2.39
C ILE A 185 10.40 -14.08 1.98
N ALA A 186 10.21 -13.57 0.76
CA ALA A 186 11.08 -12.54 0.17
C ALA A 186 10.92 -11.18 0.85
N ASN A 187 9.67 -10.71 0.98
CA ASN A 187 9.35 -9.40 1.51
C ASN A 187 8.83 -9.55 2.94
N LYS A 188 9.67 -9.19 3.88
CA LYS A 188 9.40 -9.30 5.30
C LYS A 188 9.84 -8.04 6.02
N THR A 189 9.02 -7.54 6.91
CA THR A 189 9.38 -6.44 7.80
C THR A 189 9.88 -6.97 9.13
N MET A 190 10.93 -6.33 9.64
CA MET A 190 11.58 -6.71 10.89
C MET A 190 11.77 -5.48 11.78
N THR A 191 11.55 -5.68 13.06
CA THR A 191 12.05 -4.76 14.08
C THR A 191 13.43 -5.22 14.50
N TRP A 192 14.40 -4.31 14.52
CA TRP A 192 15.79 -4.57 14.83
C TRP A 192 16.19 -3.91 16.13
N GLU A 193 16.90 -4.62 16.96
CA GLU A 193 17.38 -4.13 18.25
C GLU A 193 18.85 -4.50 18.47
N SER A 194 19.57 -3.61 19.14
CA SER A 194 20.92 -3.85 19.65
C SER A 194 20.89 -3.81 21.18
N SER A 195 21.40 -4.85 21.83
CA SER A 195 21.43 -4.92 23.30
C SER A 195 22.35 -3.89 23.96
N ASP A 196 23.33 -3.34 23.23
CA ASP A 196 24.21 -2.25 23.67
C ASP A 196 24.54 -1.31 22.51
N GLU A 197 23.76 -0.24 22.38
CA GLU A 197 23.95 0.77 21.35
C GLU A 197 25.26 1.58 21.49
N ALA A 198 25.92 1.53 22.63
CA ALA A 198 27.24 2.11 22.79
C ALA A 198 28.33 1.28 22.11
N VAL A 199 28.14 -0.02 21.95
CA VAL A 199 29.00 -0.92 21.20
C VAL A 199 28.70 -0.86 19.71
N GLY A 200 27.42 -0.85 19.33
CA GLY A 200 26.99 -0.71 17.94
C GLY A 200 25.49 -0.56 17.83
N THR A 201 25.05 0.17 16.81
CA THR A 201 23.63 0.40 16.49
C THR A 201 23.21 -0.38 15.25
N ILE A 202 21.92 -0.68 15.14
CA ILE A 202 21.33 -1.25 13.94
C ILE A 202 20.14 -0.40 13.47
N SER A 203 20.04 -0.18 12.16
CA SER A 203 18.94 0.56 11.58
C SER A 203 17.73 -0.36 11.29
N SER A 204 16.56 0.23 11.02
CA SER A 204 15.37 -0.49 10.56
C SER A 204 15.58 -1.28 9.27
N LYS A 205 16.63 -0.99 8.52
CA LYS A 205 17.02 -1.72 7.30
C LYS A 205 18.07 -2.82 7.55
N GLY A 206 18.38 -3.14 8.81
CA GLY A 206 19.38 -4.14 9.16
C GLY A 206 20.84 -3.69 8.97
N VAL A 207 21.10 -2.38 8.82
CA VAL A 207 22.47 -1.87 8.71
C VAL A 207 23.06 -1.75 10.12
N PHE A 208 24.02 -2.62 10.43
CA PHE A 208 24.78 -2.55 11.67
C PHE A 208 25.95 -1.56 11.55
N THR A 209 26.11 -0.70 12.54
CA THR A 209 27.17 0.29 12.62
C THR A 209 27.95 0.09 13.91
N PRO A 210 29.14 -0.51 13.88
CA PRO A 210 29.98 -0.70 15.06
C PRO A 210 30.55 0.65 15.52
N LYS A 211 30.60 0.86 16.85
CA LYS A 211 31.06 2.12 17.46
C LYS A 211 32.30 1.98 18.30
N LYS A 212 32.39 0.93 19.12
CA LYS A 212 33.55 0.65 19.95
C LYS A 212 33.73 -0.85 20.19
N ALA A 213 34.90 -1.22 20.69
CA ALA A 213 35.15 -2.61 21.10
C ALA A 213 34.19 -3.03 22.23
N GLY A 214 33.63 -4.21 22.15
CA GLY A 214 32.66 -4.75 23.11
C GLY A 214 31.87 -5.90 22.48
N LYS A 215 30.86 -6.35 23.20
CA LYS A 215 29.88 -7.34 22.70
C LYS A 215 28.50 -6.72 22.72
N THR A 216 27.75 -6.92 21.67
CA THR A 216 26.32 -6.60 21.61
C THR A 216 25.60 -7.73 20.88
N THR A 217 24.37 -7.99 21.27
CA THR A 217 23.49 -8.92 20.56
C THR A 217 22.58 -8.14 19.65
N ILE A 218 22.50 -8.51 18.38
CA ILE A 218 21.54 -7.98 17.42
C ILE A 218 20.38 -8.95 17.34
N THR A 219 19.19 -8.44 17.54
CA THR A 219 17.94 -9.20 17.45
C THR A 219 17.07 -8.64 16.34
N ALA A 220 16.57 -9.51 15.48
CA ALA A 220 15.50 -9.19 14.55
C ALA A 220 14.21 -9.88 14.99
N THR A 221 13.13 -9.12 15.09
CA THR A 221 11.79 -9.64 15.40
C THR A 221 10.90 -9.50 14.18
N ALA A 222 10.23 -10.57 13.79
CA ALA A 222 9.29 -10.56 12.69
C ALA A 222 8.04 -9.72 13.01
N ASN A 223 7.66 -8.81 12.14
CA ASN A 223 6.47 -7.96 12.29
C ASN A 223 5.20 -8.61 11.73
N ASP A 224 5.23 -9.92 11.50
CA ASP A 224 4.11 -10.69 10.95
C ASP A 224 3.15 -11.24 12.02
N GLY A 225 3.37 -10.94 13.28
CA GLY A 225 2.58 -11.48 14.38
C GLY A 225 2.99 -12.90 14.81
N SER A 226 3.93 -13.55 14.11
CA SER A 226 4.46 -14.89 14.49
C SER A 226 5.27 -14.87 15.79
N GLY A 227 5.79 -13.69 16.19
CA GLY A 227 6.67 -13.53 17.33
C GLY A 227 8.06 -14.17 17.15
N LYS A 228 8.41 -14.57 15.93
CA LYS A 228 9.71 -15.17 15.62
C LYS A 228 10.84 -14.15 15.73
N THR A 229 11.94 -14.55 16.36
CA THR A 229 13.15 -13.75 16.55
C THR A 229 14.38 -14.53 16.12
N ALA A 230 15.42 -13.84 15.73
CA ALA A 230 16.73 -14.38 15.40
C ALA A 230 17.84 -13.42 15.84
#